data_c8058ad6d821d43be387b9d0ab855fae
#
_entry.id   c8058ad6d821d43be387b9d0ab855fae
#
_cell.length_a   1.000
_cell.length_b   1.000
_cell.length_c   1.000
_cell.angle_alpha   90.00
_cell.angle_beta   90.00
_cell.angle_gamma   90.00
#
_symmetry.space_group_name_H-M   'P 1'
#
loop_
_entity.id
_entity.type
_entity.pdbx_description
1 polymer ?
#
loop_
_entity_poly.entity_id
_entity_poly.type
_entity_poly.pdbx_seq_one_letter_code
_entity_poly.pdbx_strand_id
1 'polypeptide(L)'
;MRSVIPAVVTGLLALGATPTAHAAKPADVYSSYAELAAHETEGKDYRRVQRLPRKATVAHIAIHGGAIEAPTTQLADHAAGGRHAFYSFEGIKPSDNGDLHITSTRFDEPRGRALVAAVDYTVSWHAAAGAEATTYVGGRDRKLAKKIVTALHAAGFTVAASTPEEINGDSPANIANRNRRGMGVQLELSRGQRKQFFAGGNLSRAWIEDPAHRTKAFYRYVAAVDSALS
;
A
#
# COMPACT_ATOMS: atom_id res chain seq x y z
N MET A 1 -6.26 67.02 -32.79
CA MET A 1 -7.01 65.79 -32.47
C MET A 1 -6.03 64.70 -32.06
N ARG A 2 -5.92 64.40 -30.79
CA ARG A 2 -5.06 63.32 -30.25
C ARG A 2 -5.93 62.11 -29.97
N SER A 3 -5.65 61.01 -30.68
CA SER A 3 -6.35 59.74 -30.54
C SER A 3 -5.81 58.97 -29.32
N VAL A 4 -6.67 58.60 -28.37
CA VAL A 4 -6.35 57.83 -27.20
C VAL A 4 -6.78 56.41 -27.47
N ILE A 5 -5.81 55.45 -27.43
CA ILE A 5 -6.08 54.00 -27.58
C ILE A 5 -6.22 53.44 -26.19
N PRO A 6 -7.30 52.71 -25.83
CA PRO A 6 -7.39 52.08 -24.55
C PRO A 6 -6.59 50.74 -24.52
N ALA A 7 -5.77 50.57 -23.51
CA ALA A 7 -5.07 49.32 -23.24
C ALA A 7 -6.05 48.28 -22.63
N VAL A 8 -6.16 47.13 -23.27
CA VAL A 8 -6.90 45.99 -22.75
C VAL A 8 -5.94 45.19 -21.82
N VAL A 9 -6.23 45.20 -20.54
CA VAL A 9 -5.53 44.36 -19.58
C VAL A 9 -6.22 42.99 -19.52
N THR A 10 -5.59 41.97 -20.08
CA THR A 10 -6.05 40.58 -20.01
C THR A 10 -5.56 39.98 -18.70
N GLY A 11 -6.44 39.89 -17.72
CA GLY A 11 -6.17 39.21 -16.45
C GLY A 11 -6.16 37.68 -16.64
N LEU A 12 -4.99 37.06 -16.41
CA LEU A 12 -4.85 35.60 -16.31
C LEU A 12 -5.46 35.14 -14.98
N LEU A 13 -6.62 34.48 -15.01
CA LEU A 13 -7.10 33.75 -13.86
C LEU A 13 -6.30 32.45 -13.70
N ALA A 14 -5.42 32.40 -12.70
CA ALA A 14 -4.79 31.16 -12.25
C ALA A 14 -5.85 30.31 -11.54
N LEU A 15 -6.32 29.25 -12.18
CA LEU A 15 -7.10 28.22 -11.51
C LEU A 15 -6.18 27.49 -10.53
N GLY A 16 -6.25 27.85 -9.27
CA GLY A 16 -5.63 27.12 -8.17
C GLY A 16 -6.31 25.75 -8.02
N ALA A 17 -5.58 24.67 -8.30
CA ALA A 17 -6.03 23.31 -7.97
C ALA A 17 -6.13 23.21 -6.44
N THR A 18 -7.36 23.11 -5.94
CA THR A 18 -7.61 22.80 -4.52
C THR A 18 -7.10 21.39 -4.24
N PRO A 19 -6.28 21.16 -3.20
CA PRO A 19 -5.90 19.82 -2.80
C PRO A 19 -7.16 19.05 -2.42
N THR A 20 -7.41 17.92 -3.08
CA THR A 20 -8.47 16.99 -2.70
C THR A 20 -8.14 16.44 -1.33
N ALA A 21 -8.91 16.84 -0.32
CA ALA A 21 -8.81 16.30 1.03
C ALA A 21 -8.97 14.77 0.97
N HIS A 22 -7.97 14.04 1.43
CA HIS A 22 -8.12 12.62 1.69
C HIS A 22 -9.18 12.47 2.79
N ALA A 23 -10.26 11.73 2.50
CA ALA A 23 -11.20 11.38 3.54
C ALA A 23 -10.45 10.60 4.64
N ALA A 24 -10.55 11.06 5.88
CA ALA A 24 -9.98 10.35 7.02
C ALA A 24 -10.51 8.92 7.04
N LYS A 25 -9.62 7.93 7.22
CA LYS A 25 -10.05 6.55 7.45
C LYS A 25 -10.95 6.51 8.71
N PRO A 26 -12.02 5.69 8.72
CA PRO A 26 -12.75 5.41 9.96
C PRO A 26 -11.79 4.94 11.06
N ALA A 27 -12.13 5.21 12.31
CA ALA A 27 -11.38 4.68 13.45
C ALA A 27 -11.42 3.14 13.43
N ASP A 28 -10.31 2.50 13.81
CA ASP A 28 -10.26 1.04 13.92
C ASP A 28 -11.29 0.54 14.93
N VAL A 29 -11.97 -0.56 14.61
CA VAL A 29 -12.88 -1.25 15.52
C VAL A 29 -12.08 -1.90 16.66
N TYR A 30 -10.93 -2.47 16.35
CA TYR A 30 -10.05 -3.15 17.31
C TYR A 30 -8.75 -2.38 17.49
N SER A 31 -8.31 -2.24 18.74
CA SER A 31 -7.09 -1.54 19.10
C SER A 31 -5.83 -2.41 19.04
N SER A 32 -5.99 -3.75 18.97
CA SER A 32 -4.92 -4.74 18.94
C SER A 32 -5.38 -6.04 18.29
N TYR A 33 -4.42 -6.89 17.90
CA TYR A 33 -4.74 -8.24 17.42
C TYR A 33 -5.39 -9.11 18.50
N ALA A 34 -4.99 -8.95 19.76
CA ALA A 34 -5.59 -9.72 20.85
C ALA A 34 -7.09 -9.40 21.01
N GLU A 35 -7.47 -8.13 20.91
CA GLU A 35 -8.86 -7.71 20.91
C GLU A 35 -9.63 -8.25 19.70
N LEU A 36 -9.05 -8.13 18.50
CA LEU A 36 -9.64 -8.68 17.28
C LEU A 36 -9.87 -10.19 17.42
N ALA A 37 -8.88 -10.95 17.86
CA ALA A 37 -8.95 -12.40 17.98
C ALA A 37 -9.92 -12.87 19.09
N ALA A 38 -10.32 -12.00 20.01
CA ALA A 38 -11.34 -12.29 21.01
C ALA A 38 -12.78 -12.22 20.44
N HIS A 39 -12.96 -11.52 19.31
CA HIS A 39 -14.28 -11.28 18.70
C HIS A 39 -14.45 -11.94 17.33
N GLU A 40 -13.35 -12.13 16.60
CA GLU A 40 -13.34 -12.65 15.24
C GLU A 40 -12.64 -14.01 15.18
N THR A 41 -13.07 -14.89 14.29
CA THR A 41 -12.63 -16.29 14.22
C THR A 41 -11.68 -16.50 13.03
N GLU A 42 -10.45 -16.98 13.29
CA GLU A 42 -9.53 -17.38 12.21
C GLU A 42 -10.12 -18.54 11.40
N GLY A 43 -10.00 -18.44 10.08
CA GLY A 43 -10.57 -19.39 9.11
C GLY A 43 -12.02 -19.07 8.70
N LYS A 44 -12.71 -18.20 9.42
CA LYS A 44 -14.07 -17.74 9.11
C LYS A 44 -14.11 -16.26 8.76
N ASP A 45 -13.54 -15.42 9.62
CA ASP A 45 -13.60 -13.97 9.48
C ASP A 45 -12.29 -13.41 8.93
N TYR A 46 -11.17 -13.99 9.34
CA TYR A 46 -9.83 -13.65 8.83
C TYR A 46 -8.96 -14.91 8.69
N ARG A 47 -7.86 -14.77 7.96
CA ARG A 47 -6.78 -15.77 7.92
C ARG A 47 -5.41 -15.08 7.93
N ARG A 48 -4.41 -15.81 8.42
CA ARG A 48 -3.01 -15.38 8.44
C ARG A 48 -2.21 -16.29 7.53
N VAL A 49 -1.59 -15.72 6.52
CA VAL A 49 -0.76 -16.46 5.56
C VAL A 49 0.67 -15.98 5.68
N GLN A 50 1.63 -16.90 5.73
CA GLN A 50 3.04 -16.53 5.76
C GLN A 50 3.91 -17.54 5.01
N ARG A 51 5.02 -17.04 4.51
CA ARG A 51 6.11 -17.82 3.91
C ARG A 51 7.43 -17.17 4.29
N LEU A 52 8.34 -17.92 4.91
CA LEU A 52 9.66 -17.43 5.32
C LEU A 52 10.72 -18.35 4.71
N PRO A 53 11.20 -18.10 3.49
CA PRO A 53 12.28 -18.86 2.87
C PRO A 53 13.54 -18.75 3.70
N ARG A 54 14.31 -19.85 3.74
CA ARG A 54 15.61 -19.85 4.41
C ARG A 54 16.52 -18.76 3.81
N LYS A 55 17.12 -17.93 4.67
CA LYS A 55 17.98 -16.79 4.29
C LYS A 55 17.27 -15.62 3.64
N ALA A 56 15.93 -15.53 3.72
CA ALA A 56 15.24 -14.34 3.26
C ALA A 56 15.71 -13.12 4.08
N THR A 57 16.11 -12.06 3.38
CA THR A 57 16.50 -10.77 3.96
C THR A 57 15.48 -9.66 3.73
N VAL A 58 14.52 -9.91 2.85
CA VAL A 58 13.44 -8.99 2.49
C VAL A 58 12.09 -9.62 2.84
N ALA A 59 11.16 -8.84 3.35
CA ALA A 59 9.76 -9.22 3.52
C ALA A 59 8.84 -8.28 2.74
N HIS A 60 7.85 -8.87 2.06
CA HIS A 60 6.67 -8.17 1.56
C HIS A 60 5.50 -8.51 2.46
N ILE A 61 4.85 -7.49 3.02
CA ILE A 61 3.75 -7.69 3.96
C ILE A 61 2.48 -6.95 3.51
N ALA A 62 1.33 -7.59 3.69
CA ALA A 62 0.00 -7.03 3.51
C ALA A 62 -0.78 -7.21 4.81
N ILE A 63 -0.61 -6.28 5.75
CA ILE A 63 -1.28 -6.36 7.05
C ILE A 63 -2.78 -6.06 6.99
N HIS A 64 -3.23 -5.55 5.86
CA HIS A 64 -4.64 -5.33 5.53
C HIS A 64 -5.03 -6.10 4.25
N GLY A 65 -4.62 -7.37 4.17
CA GLY A 65 -4.84 -8.22 3.01
C GLY A 65 -6.29 -8.67 2.83
N GLY A 66 -6.50 -9.54 1.84
CA GLY A 66 -7.82 -10.04 1.50
C GLY A 66 -8.75 -8.93 1.03
N ALA A 67 -9.92 -8.86 1.65
CA ALA A 67 -10.93 -7.86 1.32
C ALA A 67 -10.84 -6.58 2.19
N ILE A 68 -9.84 -6.43 3.06
CA ILE A 68 -9.62 -5.21 3.85
C ILE A 68 -9.14 -4.09 2.92
N GLU A 69 -8.01 -4.31 2.24
CA GLU A 69 -7.39 -3.37 1.30
C GLU A 69 -6.99 -4.10 0.00
N ALA A 70 -7.98 -4.67 -0.71
CA ALA A 70 -7.72 -5.39 -1.96
C ALA A 70 -7.00 -4.52 -3.00
N PRO A 71 -5.99 -5.04 -3.73
CA PRO A 71 -5.45 -6.40 -3.80
C PRO A 71 -4.05 -6.54 -3.15
N THR A 72 -3.84 -5.97 -1.98
CA THR A 72 -2.51 -5.87 -1.34
C THR A 72 -1.87 -7.24 -1.10
N THR A 73 -2.65 -8.27 -0.75
CA THR A 73 -2.17 -9.66 -0.65
C THR A 73 -1.54 -10.14 -1.96
N GLN A 74 -2.23 -9.98 -3.08
CA GLN A 74 -1.78 -10.47 -4.38
C GLN A 74 -0.50 -9.78 -4.83
N LEU A 75 -0.38 -8.49 -4.55
CA LEU A 75 0.83 -7.71 -4.85
C LEU A 75 2.01 -8.16 -3.99
N ALA A 76 1.81 -8.26 -2.67
CA ALA A 76 2.83 -8.69 -1.72
C ALA A 76 3.30 -10.12 -1.99
N ASP A 77 2.37 -11.05 -2.23
CA ASP A 77 2.67 -12.44 -2.51
C ASP A 77 3.48 -12.60 -3.82
N HIS A 78 3.05 -11.91 -4.88
CA HIS A 78 3.76 -11.97 -6.15
C HIS A 78 5.16 -11.34 -6.06
N ALA A 79 5.31 -10.21 -5.34
CA ALA A 79 6.59 -9.57 -5.10
C ALA A 79 7.53 -10.45 -4.27
N ALA A 80 7.02 -11.16 -3.28
CA ALA A 80 7.82 -12.07 -2.48
C ALA A 80 8.29 -13.29 -3.30
N GLY A 81 7.44 -13.80 -4.19
CA GLY A 81 7.75 -15.00 -4.97
C GLY A 81 8.22 -16.16 -4.10
N GLY A 82 9.24 -16.88 -4.53
CA GLY A 82 9.90 -17.94 -3.74
C GLY A 82 11.12 -17.46 -2.95
N ARG A 83 11.53 -16.21 -3.09
CA ARG A 83 12.81 -15.65 -2.64
C ARG A 83 12.71 -14.87 -1.33
N HIS A 84 11.69 -14.03 -1.22
CA HIS A 84 11.47 -13.13 -0.10
C HIS A 84 10.46 -13.71 0.90
N ALA A 85 10.50 -13.23 2.11
CA ALA A 85 9.47 -13.51 3.09
C ALA A 85 8.15 -12.84 2.69
N PHE A 86 7.06 -13.50 2.96
CA PHE A 86 5.70 -13.03 2.70
C PHE A 86 4.86 -13.17 3.96
N TYR A 87 4.08 -12.15 4.27
CA TYR A 87 3.04 -12.19 5.28
C TYR A 87 1.79 -11.46 4.79
N SER A 88 0.63 -12.05 5.04
CA SER A 88 -0.66 -11.39 4.83
C SER A 88 -1.61 -11.70 5.98
N PHE A 89 -2.21 -10.65 6.53
CA PHE A 89 -3.41 -10.72 7.37
C PHE A 89 -4.61 -10.39 6.49
N GLU A 90 -5.47 -11.36 6.25
CA GLU A 90 -6.50 -11.28 5.23
C GLU A 90 -7.90 -11.29 5.83
N GLY A 91 -8.69 -10.26 5.56
CA GLY A 91 -10.13 -10.29 5.81
C GLY A 91 -10.82 -11.20 4.79
N ILE A 92 -11.63 -12.14 5.29
CA ILE A 92 -12.33 -13.13 4.46
C ILE A 92 -13.83 -13.19 4.73
N LYS A 93 -14.36 -12.26 5.52
CA LYS A 93 -15.80 -12.11 5.76
C LYS A 93 -16.54 -11.86 4.43
N PRO A 94 -17.81 -12.23 4.34
CA PRO A 94 -18.65 -11.88 3.17
C PRO A 94 -18.80 -10.36 3.00
N SER A 95 -18.83 -9.58 4.09
CA SER A 95 -18.92 -8.11 4.12
C SER A 95 -18.13 -7.57 5.31
N ASP A 96 -18.03 -6.25 5.42
CA ASP A 96 -17.50 -5.51 6.59
C ASP A 96 -16.07 -5.90 6.99
N ASN A 97 -15.25 -6.27 5.98
CA ASN A 97 -13.84 -6.59 6.22
C ASN A 97 -13.03 -5.37 6.70
N GLY A 98 -13.53 -4.16 6.50
CA GLY A 98 -12.94 -2.95 7.05
C GLY A 98 -12.84 -2.95 8.58
N ASP A 99 -13.73 -3.66 9.27
CA ASP A 99 -13.71 -3.81 10.73
C ASP A 99 -12.45 -4.52 11.24
N LEU A 100 -11.84 -5.36 10.39
CA LEU A 100 -10.61 -6.11 10.69
C LEU A 100 -9.33 -5.26 10.54
N HIS A 101 -9.48 -3.99 10.16
CA HIS A 101 -8.36 -3.08 10.04
C HIS A 101 -7.80 -2.73 11.42
N ILE A 102 -6.48 -2.89 11.58
CA ILE A 102 -5.73 -2.38 12.73
C ILE A 102 -4.61 -1.50 12.18
N THR A 103 -4.58 -0.22 12.55
CA THR A 103 -3.59 0.72 12.03
C THR A 103 -2.15 0.21 12.21
N SER A 104 -1.28 0.44 11.23
CA SER A 104 0.08 -0.12 11.14
C SER A 104 0.94 0.12 12.39
N THR A 105 0.68 1.18 13.15
CA THR A 105 1.41 1.52 14.39
C THR A 105 0.94 0.69 15.59
N ARG A 106 -0.24 0.08 15.51
CA ARG A 106 -0.84 -0.78 16.54
C ARG A 106 -0.94 -2.24 16.11
N PHE A 107 -0.57 -2.56 14.85
CA PHE A 107 -0.62 -3.92 14.34
C PHE A 107 0.41 -4.80 15.06
N ASP A 108 -0.07 -5.62 15.98
CA ASP A 108 0.75 -6.41 16.92
C ASP A 108 0.58 -7.93 16.73
N GLU A 109 0.03 -8.37 15.59
CA GLU A 109 -0.15 -9.79 15.29
C GLU A 109 1.21 -10.53 15.37
N PRO A 110 1.30 -11.60 16.22
CA PRO A 110 2.60 -12.20 16.58
C PRO A 110 3.38 -12.79 15.40
N ARG A 111 2.71 -13.44 14.42
CA ARG A 111 3.39 -14.05 13.25
C ARG A 111 3.96 -12.98 12.32
N GLY A 112 3.19 -11.91 12.06
CA GLY A 112 3.64 -10.79 11.24
C GLY A 112 4.81 -10.06 11.88
N ARG A 113 4.74 -9.79 13.18
CA ARG A 113 5.84 -9.19 13.94
C ARG A 113 7.10 -10.04 13.94
N ALA A 114 6.96 -11.35 14.19
CA ALA A 114 8.11 -12.27 14.19
C ALA A 114 8.78 -12.35 12.81
N LEU A 115 7.98 -12.40 11.73
CA LEU A 115 8.50 -12.44 10.37
C LEU A 115 9.25 -11.15 10.03
N VAL A 116 8.69 -9.99 10.35
CA VAL A 116 9.34 -8.69 10.09
C VAL A 116 10.64 -8.56 10.90
N ALA A 117 10.64 -8.96 12.16
CA ALA A 117 11.86 -8.93 13.01
C ALA A 117 12.97 -9.87 12.50
N ALA A 118 12.65 -10.85 11.65
CA ALA A 118 13.59 -11.80 11.10
C ALA A 118 14.29 -11.35 9.80
N VAL A 119 13.95 -10.18 9.25
CA VAL A 119 14.49 -9.68 7.98
C VAL A 119 15.17 -8.32 8.12
N ASP A 120 15.92 -7.92 7.09
CA ASP A 120 16.61 -6.62 7.06
C ASP A 120 15.80 -5.54 6.35
N TYR A 121 15.00 -5.92 5.36
CA TYR A 121 14.18 -4.99 4.57
C TYR A 121 12.72 -5.39 4.61
N THR A 122 11.84 -4.41 4.67
CA THR A 122 10.39 -4.61 4.65
C THR A 122 9.73 -3.66 3.69
N VAL A 123 8.86 -4.19 2.81
CA VAL A 123 7.94 -3.42 1.99
C VAL A 123 6.52 -3.78 2.42
N SER A 124 5.80 -2.80 2.97
CA SER A 124 4.39 -2.94 3.38
C SER A 124 3.47 -2.39 2.30
N TRP A 125 2.48 -3.18 1.93
CA TRP A 125 1.54 -2.88 0.85
C TRP A 125 0.20 -2.47 1.42
N HIS A 126 -0.25 -1.25 1.11
CA HIS A 126 -1.50 -0.66 1.59
C HIS A 126 -2.32 -0.07 0.46
N ALA A 127 -3.58 0.23 0.76
CA ALA A 127 -4.49 0.84 -0.17
C ALA A 127 -4.98 2.19 0.34
N ALA A 128 -4.73 3.20 -0.48
CA ALA A 128 -5.29 4.54 -0.28
C ALA A 128 -6.58 4.75 -1.08
N ALA A 129 -7.34 5.77 -0.72
CA ALA A 129 -8.42 6.32 -1.51
C ALA A 129 -7.88 7.04 -2.77
N GLY A 130 -8.78 7.57 -3.60
CA GLY A 130 -8.45 8.36 -4.78
C GLY A 130 -8.75 7.65 -6.09
N ALA A 131 -9.34 8.39 -7.04
CA ALA A 131 -9.74 7.89 -8.35
C ALA A 131 -8.57 7.89 -9.35
N GLU A 132 -7.64 8.82 -9.19
CA GLU A 132 -6.45 8.92 -10.03
C GLU A 132 -5.45 7.81 -9.69
N ALA A 133 -4.81 7.26 -10.72
CA ALA A 133 -3.82 6.21 -10.54
C ALA A 133 -2.52 6.79 -9.97
N THR A 134 -2.35 6.68 -8.66
CA THR A 134 -1.23 7.27 -7.92
C THR A 134 -0.73 6.31 -6.85
N THR A 135 0.59 6.24 -6.67
CA THR A 135 1.23 5.57 -5.53
C THR A 135 1.84 6.62 -4.61
N TYR A 136 1.65 6.47 -3.31
CA TYR A 136 2.38 7.22 -2.29
C TYR A 136 3.43 6.29 -1.68
N VAL A 137 4.64 6.79 -1.52
CA VAL A 137 5.77 6.01 -0.99
C VAL A 137 6.27 6.67 0.28
N GLY A 138 6.23 5.93 1.37
CA GLY A 138 6.62 6.40 2.69
C GLY A 138 7.50 5.37 3.43
N GLY A 139 7.53 5.49 4.75
CA GLY A 139 8.37 4.65 5.62
C GLY A 139 9.69 5.32 6.00
N ARG A 140 10.44 4.66 6.87
CA ARG A 140 11.72 5.19 7.40
C ARG A 140 12.93 4.91 6.51
N ASP A 141 12.89 3.89 5.65
CA ASP A 141 13.97 3.57 4.71
C ASP A 141 13.93 4.50 3.49
N ARG A 142 14.37 5.73 3.68
CA ARG A 142 14.37 6.78 2.63
C ARG A 142 15.22 6.39 1.43
N LYS A 143 16.28 5.59 1.61
CA LYS A 143 17.14 5.14 0.52
C LYS A 143 16.40 4.13 -0.36
N LEU A 144 15.76 3.14 0.24
CA LEU A 144 14.96 2.17 -0.50
C LEU A 144 13.70 2.82 -1.12
N ALA A 145 13.02 3.72 -0.39
CA ALA A 145 11.89 4.47 -0.91
C ALA A 145 12.26 5.23 -2.20
N LYS A 146 13.41 5.93 -2.21
CA LYS A 146 13.89 6.64 -3.41
C LYS A 146 14.15 5.69 -4.57
N LYS A 147 14.76 4.52 -4.35
CA LYS A 147 14.96 3.50 -5.38
C LYS A 147 13.63 3.02 -5.97
N ILE A 148 12.62 2.74 -5.11
CA ILE A 148 11.30 2.31 -5.53
C ILE A 148 10.60 3.40 -6.35
N VAL A 149 10.63 4.66 -5.90
CA VAL A 149 10.08 5.81 -6.65
C VAL A 149 10.70 5.88 -8.05
N THR A 150 12.03 5.81 -8.16
CA THR A 150 12.75 5.84 -9.44
C THR A 150 12.31 4.68 -10.34
N ALA A 151 12.23 3.47 -9.81
CA ALA A 151 11.83 2.28 -10.56
C ALA A 151 10.38 2.34 -11.03
N LEU A 152 9.46 2.82 -10.20
CA LEU A 152 8.05 3.01 -10.56
C LEU A 152 7.89 4.07 -11.67
N HIS A 153 8.58 5.20 -11.59
CA HIS A 153 8.57 6.21 -12.66
C HIS A 153 9.12 5.63 -13.96
N ALA A 154 10.25 4.92 -13.91
CA ALA A 154 10.83 4.26 -15.10
C ALA A 154 9.88 3.23 -15.74
N ALA A 155 9.04 2.58 -14.91
CA ALA A 155 8.00 1.67 -15.36
C ALA A 155 6.69 2.36 -15.79
N GLY A 156 6.63 3.70 -15.80
CA GLY A 156 5.49 4.49 -16.28
C GLY A 156 4.34 4.61 -15.25
N PHE A 157 4.63 4.45 -13.96
CA PHE A 157 3.64 4.66 -12.90
C PHE A 157 3.78 6.03 -12.26
N THR A 158 2.65 6.63 -11.91
CA THR A 158 2.63 7.91 -11.19
C THR A 158 2.91 7.68 -9.71
N VAL A 159 3.90 8.40 -9.19
CA VAL A 159 4.18 8.47 -7.78
C VAL A 159 3.97 9.91 -7.31
N ALA A 160 3.28 10.09 -6.20
CA ALA A 160 3.04 11.41 -5.63
C ALA A 160 4.37 12.06 -5.20
N ALA A 161 4.48 13.37 -5.40
CA ALA A 161 5.68 14.15 -5.01
C ALA A 161 5.89 14.16 -3.49
N SER A 162 4.81 14.02 -2.71
CA SER A 162 4.82 13.89 -1.26
C SER A 162 3.76 12.88 -0.80
N THR A 163 3.99 12.28 0.35
CA THR A 163 3.03 11.39 0.99
C THR A 163 2.37 12.13 2.15
N PRO A 164 1.03 12.18 2.22
CA PRO A 164 0.32 12.78 3.35
C PRO A 164 0.77 12.18 4.69
N GLU A 165 0.78 12.99 5.75
CA GLU A 165 1.30 12.60 7.06
C GLU A 165 0.57 11.38 7.63
N GLU A 166 -0.74 11.30 7.41
CA GLU A 166 -1.62 10.24 7.92
C GLU A 166 -1.29 8.84 7.36
N ILE A 167 -0.60 8.79 6.20
CA ILE A 167 -0.25 7.55 5.51
C ILE A 167 1.25 7.44 5.20
N ASN A 168 2.09 8.31 5.76
CA ASN A 168 3.52 8.36 5.43
C ASN A 168 4.34 7.19 6.00
N GLY A 169 3.81 6.46 6.98
CA GLY A 169 4.41 5.24 7.52
C GLY A 169 5.75 5.42 8.24
N ASP A 170 6.11 6.64 8.66
CA ASP A 170 7.44 6.95 9.22
C ASP A 170 7.54 6.75 10.75
N SER A 171 6.43 6.45 11.42
CA SER A 171 6.44 6.15 12.85
C SER A 171 7.33 4.93 13.16
N PRO A 172 8.20 4.96 14.19
CA PRO A 172 8.95 3.78 14.62
C PRO A 172 8.04 2.67 15.14
N ALA A 173 6.79 2.98 15.52
CA ALA A 173 5.81 2.00 15.93
C ALA A 173 5.18 1.22 14.77
N ASN A 174 5.24 1.76 13.54
CA ASN A 174 4.73 1.07 12.36
C ASN A 174 5.44 -0.26 12.14
N ILE A 175 4.67 -1.34 11.90
CA ILE A 175 5.22 -2.68 11.75
C ILE A 175 6.27 -2.77 10.63
N ALA A 176 6.13 -2.04 9.53
CA ALA A 176 7.13 -2.00 8.46
C ALA A 176 8.52 -1.58 8.96
N ASN A 177 8.58 -0.76 10.02
CA ASN A 177 9.81 -0.25 10.62
C ASN A 177 10.33 -1.12 11.79
N ARG A 178 9.77 -2.32 12.00
CA ARG A 178 10.16 -3.24 13.09
C ARG A 178 11.13 -4.34 12.64
N ASN A 179 11.69 -4.24 11.45
CA ASN A 179 12.73 -5.14 10.96
C ASN A 179 14.07 -4.88 11.69
N ARG A 180 15.09 -5.72 11.41
CA ARG A 180 16.41 -5.62 12.07
C ARG A 180 17.06 -4.24 11.95
N ARG A 181 16.76 -3.49 10.89
CA ARG A 181 17.31 -2.16 10.62
C ARG A 181 16.50 -1.01 11.25
N GLY A 182 15.33 -1.30 11.82
CA GLY A 182 14.43 -0.28 12.35
C GLY A 182 13.83 0.65 11.29
N MET A 183 13.81 0.24 10.02
CA MET A 183 13.34 1.05 8.90
C MET A 183 12.83 0.18 7.75
N GLY A 184 11.66 0.50 7.24
CA GLY A 184 11.03 -0.15 6.09
C GLY A 184 10.41 0.87 5.14
N VAL A 185 9.76 0.38 4.10
CA VAL A 185 8.99 1.18 3.13
C VAL A 185 7.52 0.81 3.23
N GLN A 186 6.66 1.81 3.15
CA GLN A 186 5.22 1.67 3.02
C GLN A 186 4.79 2.20 1.66
N LEU A 187 3.98 1.41 0.94
CA LEU A 187 3.35 1.77 -0.33
C LEU A 187 1.85 1.92 -0.09
N GLU A 188 1.32 3.07 -0.46
CA GLU A 188 -0.11 3.37 -0.42
C GLU A 188 -0.61 3.54 -1.86
N LEU A 189 -1.41 2.58 -2.33
CA LEU A 189 -1.88 2.54 -3.70
C LEU A 189 -3.30 3.08 -3.78
N SER A 190 -3.50 4.16 -4.53
CA SER A 190 -4.85 4.72 -4.74
C SER A 190 -5.80 3.68 -5.34
N ARG A 191 -7.12 3.88 -5.19
CA ARG A 191 -8.11 3.02 -5.84
C ARG A 191 -7.92 3.00 -7.37
N GLY A 192 -7.60 4.14 -7.99
CA GLY A 192 -7.31 4.23 -9.41
C GLY A 192 -6.13 3.37 -9.83
N GLN A 193 -5.03 3.40 -9.06
CA GLN A 193 -3.86 2.56 -9.33
C GLN A 193 -4.19 1.07 -9.20
N ARG A 194 -4.88 0.68 -8.14
CA ARG A 194 -5.24 -0.74 -7.91
C ARG A 194 -6.16 -1.30 -9.00
N LYS A 195 -7.09 -0.50 -9.52
CA LYS A 195 -7.96 -0.89 -10.64
C LYS A 195 -7.20 -1.24 -11.92
N GLN A 196 -6.04 -0.65 -12.16
CA GLN A 196 -5.22 -0.98 -13.34
C GLN A 196 -4.64 -2.39 -13.31
N PHE A 197 -4.57 -3.01 -12.15
CA PHE A 197 -3.92 -4.31 -11.96
C PHE A 197 -4.80 -5.50 -12.33
N PHE A 198 -6.11 -5.31 -12.47
CA PHE A 198 -7.05 -6.39 -12.78
C PHE A 198 -7.97 -6.03 -13.94
N ALA A 199 -8.32 -7.03 -14.74
CA ALA A 199 -9.20 -6.89 -15.88
C ALA A 199 -10.52 -6.23 -15.47
N GLY A 200 -10.98 -5.24 -16.25
CA GLY A 200 -12.19 -4.46 -15.95
C GLY A 200 -12.10 -3.58 -14.71
N GLY A 201 -10.94 -3.47 -14.06
CA GLY A 201 -10.79 -2.72 -12.81
C GLY A 201 -11.58 -3.31 -11.63
N ASN A 202 -11.94 -4.59 -11.74
CA ASN A 202 -12.69 -5.30 -10.70
C ASN A 202 -11.76 -5.71 -9.56
N LEU A 203 -12.07 -5.27 -8.34
CA LEU A 203 -11.29 -5.54 -7.13
C LEU A 203 -12.06 -6.46 -6.15
N SER A 204 -13.13 -7.11 -6.58
CA SER A 204 -13.82 -8.09 -5.73
C SER A 204 -12.89 -9.27 -5.42
N ARG A 205 -13.00 -9.82 -4.20
CA ARG A 205 -12.11 -10.88 -3.73
C ARG A 205 -12.08 -12.07 -4.71
N ALA A 206 -13.23 -12.57 -5.10
CA ALA A 206 -13.32 -13.71 -6.03
C ALA A 206 -12.62 -13.43 -7.38
N TRP A 207 -12.60 -12.17 -7.84
CA TRP A 207 -11.96 -11.78 -9.09
C TRP A 207 -10.44 -11.71 -8.97
N ILE A 208 -9.94 -11.06 -7.92
CA ILE A 208 -8.50 -10.86 -7.74
C ILE A 208 -7.75 -12.11 -7.30
N GLU A 209 -8.44 -13.11 -6.76
CA GLU A 209 -7.87 -14.41 -6.39
C GLU A 209 -7.44 -15.23 -7.64
N ASP A 210 -8.09 -15.03 -8.79
CA ASP A 210 -7.70 -15.69 -10.05
C ASP A 210 -6.57 -14.92 -10.75
N PRO A 211 -5.36 -15.51 -10.90
CA PRO A 211 -4.24 -14.90 -11.61
C PRO A 211 -4.54 -14.56 -13.08
N ALA A 212 -5.50 -15.24 -13.73
CA ALA A 212 -5.88 -14.97 -15.12
C ALA A 212 -6.46 -13.55 -15.32
N HIS A 213 -6.97 -12.93 -14.25
CA HIS A 213 -7.49 -11.56 -14.30
C HIS A 213 -6.42 -10.47 -14.10
N ARG A 214 -5.15 -10.85 -13.79
CA ARG A 214 -4.06 -9.90 -13.62
C ARG A 214 -3.63 -9.30 -14.96
N THR A 215 -3.48 -8.00 -14.99
CA THR A 215 -3.06 -7.27 -16.20
C THR A 215 -1.54 -7.20 -16.33
N LYS A 216 -1.07 -6.75 -17.49
CA LYS A 216 0.37 -6.43 -17.68
C LYS A 216 0.85 -5.35 -16.69
N ALA A 217 -0.02 -4.44 -16.26
CA ALA A 217 0.31 -3.41 -15.28
C ALA A 217 0.62 -4.00 -13.90
N PHE A 218 -0.11 -5.05 -13.48
CA PHE A 218 0.18 -5.76 -12.23
C PHE A 218 1.62 -6.27 -12.19
N TYR A 219 2.02 -7.04 -13.20
CA TYR A 219 3.36 -7.65 -13.26
C TYR A 219 4.46 -6.60 -13.40
N ARG A 220 4.24 -5.58 -14.23
CA ARG A 220 5.20 -4.49 -14.41
C ARG A 220 5.40 -3.67 -13.13
N TYR A 221 4.33 -3.42 -12.37
CA TYR A 221 4.41 -2.70 -11.11
C TYR A 221 5.21 -3.48 -10.06
N VAL A 222 4.89 -4.76 -9.88
CA VAL A 222 5.60 -5.61 -8.92
C VAL A 222 7.06 -5.77 -9.31
N ALA A 223 7.37 -5.98 -10.60
CA ALA A 223 8.75 -6.07 -11.09
C ALA A 223 9.54 -4.77 -10.84
N ALA A 224 8.91 -3.59 -10.96
CA ALA A 224 9.55 -2.32 -10.65
C ALA A 224 9.91 -2.21 -9.16
N VAL A 225 9.00 -2.60 -8.26
CA VAL A 225 9.28 -2.61 -6.81
C VAL A 225 10.40 -3.62 -6.48
N ASP A 226 10.36 -4.81 -7.05
CA ASP A 226 11.36 -5.87 -6.81
C ASP A 226 12.76 -5.47 -7.32
N SER A 227 12.86 -4.79 -8.45
CA SER A 227 14.13 -4.30 -8.99
C SER A 227 14.86 -3.30 -8.08
N ALA A 228 14.13 -2.60 -7.23
CA ALA A 228 14.72 -1.66 -6.26
C ALA A 228 15.38 -2.37 -5.05
N LEU A 229 15.10 -3.66 -4.87
CA LEU A 229 15.59 -4.50 -3.78
C LEU A 229 16.83 -5.31 -4.16
N SER A 230 17.24 -5.19 -5.40
CA SER A 230 18.44 -5.85 -5.98
C SER A 230 19.71 -5.07 -5.68
#